data_9fba073ba6594630aa0827902a269d03
#
_entry.id   9fba073ba6594630aa0827902a269d03
#
_cell.length_a   1.000
_cell.length_b   1.000
_cell.length_c   1.000
_cell.angle_alpha   90.00
_cell.angle_beta   90.00
_cell.angle_gamma   90.00
#
_symmetry.space_group_name_H-M   'P 1'
#
loop_
_entity.id
_entity.type
_entity.pdbx_description
1 polymer ?
#
loop_
_entity_poly.entity_id
_entity_poly.type
_entity_poly.pdbx_seq_one_letter_code
_entity_poly.pdbx_strand_id
1 'polypeptide(L)'
;MPLVVFATLGLVMVMWVRNRLEEVVSDAARPSKMRQRGFPAANPSPVELPPQAEESLSGSKLPLYELKIASENLRSIETAAFAKVPFPAAFTADGKLYAGVKARARGAWSRSWPKKSLKILFDHQAPFHGHNSLNLNSGWRDPAFVREVLAYKVYAACGVPASKAQMVRLQVNGRFGGLYVEVEQPDKEFLSARNLDGATLYKASSRSGNADERQLGNEASYHLAYTKETRKTETYQGLGEFCHALAQTTNTLAFFDQYVDLQEYINYLAATVLIQNWDEFNKNHYLAFDGRHSGKWVVIPWDLDRTFGDHWNMTFGEAELPVLLGTRLTPGPTGWNRLEERFFSEPTLRIRFLDRLSELLEQEFTTAKLFPILDQLEEEIAPAAKLDRVRWPGPAGDLHAGIAGVKSFIQRRRAYLQREIPNLRRSY
;
A
#
# COMPACT_ATOMS: atom_id res chain seq x y z
N MET A 1 19.42 -7.65 -50.91
CA MET A 1 18.34 -7.79 -49.95
C MET A 1 18.66 -7.37 -48.52
N PRO A 2 19.43 -6.31 -48.19
CA PRO A 2 19.52 -5.80 -46.82
C PRO A 2 18.71 -4.54 -46.51
N LEU A 3 18.13 -3.85 -47.53
CA LEU A 3 17.42 -2.58 -47.28
C LEU A 3 15.98 -2.74 -46.71
N VAL A 4 15.34 -3.87 -46.88
CA VAL A 4 13.96 -4.10 -46.42
C VAL A 4 13.89 -4.39 -44.92
N VAL A 5 14.95 -4.97 -44.31
CA VAL A 5 15.00 -5.31 -42.89
C VAL A 5 15.19 -4.06 -42.01
N PHE A 6 15.91 -3.05 -42.50
CA PHE A 6 16.11 -1.79 -41.76
C PHE A 6 14.84 -0.90 -41.76
N ALA A 7 14.04 -0.96 -42.84
CA ALA A 7 12.79 -0.21 -42.87
C ALA A 7 11.72 -0.76 -41.94
N THR A 8 11.64 -2.07 -41.77
CA THR A 8 10.71 -2.71 -40.81
C THR A 8 11.08 -2.51 -39.34
N LEU A 9 12.34 -2.55 -39.00
CA LEU A 9 12.83 -2.24 -37.63
C LEU A 9 12.60 -0.77 -37.28
N GLY A 10 12.81 0.15 -38.20
CA GLY A 10 12.52 1.58 -38.03
C GLY A 10 11.03 1.85 -37.83
N LEU A 11 10.14 1.19 -38.59
CA LEU A 11 8.69 1.33 -38.41
C LEU A 11 8.17 0.78 -37.09
N VAL A 12 8.68 -0.36 -36.65
CA VAL A 12 8.33 -0.96 -35.34
C VAL A 12 8.80 -0.09 -34.20
N MET A 13 9.99 0.51 -34.29
CA MET A 13 10.51 1.43 -33.28
C MET A 13 9.72 2.74 -33.23
N VAL A 14 9.34 3.29 -34.39
CA VAL A 14 8.51 4.50 -34.45
C VAL A 14 7.08 4.23 -33.96
N MET A 15 6.48 3.09 -34.27
CA MET A 15 5.20 2.67 -33.68
C MET A 15 5.27 2.43 -32.20
N TRP A 16 6.38 1.85 -31.69
CA TRP A 16 6.59 1.64 -30.26
C TRP A 16 6.77 2.97 -29.50
N VAL A 17 7.55 3.90 -30.05
CA VAL A 17 7.72 5.26 -29.48
C VAL A 17 6.41 6.05 -29.54
N ARG A 18 5.65 5.93 -30.63
CA ARG A 18 4.35 6.58 -30.76
C ARG A 18 3.32 6.02 -29.77
N ASN A 19 3.22 4.69 -29.61
CA ASN A 19 2.37 4.08 -28.58
C ASN A 19 2.78 4.46 -27.17
N ARG A 20 4.10 4.58 -26.89
CA ARG A 20 4.61 5.08 -25.61
C ARG A 20 4.28 6.54 -25.35
N LEU A 21 4.33 7.39 -26.41
CA LEU A 21 3.94 8.79 -26.31
C LEU A 21 2.41 8.92 -26.14
N GLU A 22 1.62 8.12 -26.83
CA GLU A 22 0.16 8.10 -26.66
C GLU A 22 -0.26 7.57 -25.29
N GLU A 23 0.45 6.60 -24.69
CA GLU A 23 0.26 6.16 -23.30
C GLU A 23 0.63 7.26 -22.29
N VAL A 24 1.73 7.96 -22.51
CA VAL A 24 2.15 9.10 -21.64
C VAL A 24 1.18 10.27 -21.78
N VAL A 25 0.69 10.54 -22.99
CA VAL A 25 -0.33 11.58 -23.25
C VAL A 25 -1.70 11.15 -22.71
N SER A 26 -2.07 9.87 -22.79
CA SER A 26 -3.31 9.37 -22.20
C SER A 26 -3.28 9.36 -20.67
N ASP A 27 -2.13 9.11 -20.04
CA ASP A 27 -1.94 9.26 -18.60
C ASP A 27 -1.96 10.74 -18.17
N ALA A 28 -1.44 11.66 -18.99
CA ALA A 28 -1.56 13.10 -18.75
C ALA A 28 -3.01 13.62 -18.95
N ALA A 29 -3.81 12.96 -19.75
CA ALA A 29 -5.23 13.30 -20.00
C ALA A 29 -6.18 12.75 -18.89
N ARG A 30 -5.75 11.78 -18.09
CA ARG A 30 -6.55 11.23 -16.98
C ARG A 30 -6.90 12.21 -15.87
N PRO A 31 -6.13 13.29 -15.57
CA PRO A 31 -6.56 14.32 -14.63
C PRO A 31 -7.94 14.94 -14.96
N SER A 32 -8.33 14.95 -16.21
CA SER A 32 -9.63 15.53 -16.61
C SER A 32 -10.83 14.66 -16.19
N LYS A 33 -10.70 13.33 -16.13
CA LYS A 33 -11.76 12.42 -15.66
C LYS A 33 -11.91 12.44 -14.13
N MET A 34 -10.86 12.80 -13.41
CA MET A 34 -10.88 12.96 -11.98
C MET A 34 -11.57 14.28 -11.55
N ARG A 35 -11.47 15.34 -12.36
CA ARG A 35 -12.23 16.60 -12.16
C ARG A 35 -13.75 16.40 -12.18
N GLN A 36 -14.24 15.42 -12.93
CA GLN A 36 -15.67 15.07 -12.98
C GLN A 36 -16.18 14.30 -11.76
N ARG A 37 -15.28 13.87 -10.84
CA ARG A 37 -15.62 13.11 -9.62
C ARG A 37 -15.51 13.91 -8.31
N GLY A 38 -15.60 15.23 -8.33
CA GLY A 38 -15.74 16.04 -7.13
C GLY A 38 -14.45 16.40 -6.39
N PHE A 39 -13.27 16.27 -7.00
CA PHE A 39 -12.06 16.87 -6.44
C PHE A 39 -12.06 18.39 -6.65
N PRO A 40 -11.59 19.18 -5.68
CA PRO A 40 -11.50 20.63 -5.84
C PRO A 40 -10.69 20.98 -7.10
N ALA A 41 -11.14 22.00 -7.82
CA ALA A 41 -10.58 22.41 -9.12
C ALA A 41 -9.11 22.85 -9.07
N ALA A 42 -8.59 23.15 -7.88
CA ALA A 42 -7.19 23.45 -7.61
C ALA A 42 -6.78 22.84 -6.26
N ASN A 43 -5.60 22.24 -6.20
CA ASN A 43 -5.02 21.86 -4.92
C ASN A 43 -4.66 23.15 -4.17
N PRO A 44 -5.01 23.28 -2.88
CA PRO A 44 -4.62 24.41 -2.08
C PRO A 44 -3.08 24.46 -1.99
N SER A 45 -2.54 25.68 -1.99
CA SER A 45 -1.11 25.88 -1.73
C SER A 45 -0.80 25.59 -0.26
N PRO A 46 0.41 25.12 0.06
CA PRO A 46 0.85 24.98 1.44
C PRO A 46 0.88 26.34 2.12
N VAL A 47 0.43 26.40 3.38
CA VAL A 47 0.47 27.60 4.21
C VAL A 47 1.78 27.62 5.00
N GLU A 48 2.48 28.74 4.99
CA GLU A 48 3.65 28.91 5.87
C GLU A 48 3.21 29.07 7.33
N LEU A 49 3.79 28.25 8.19
CA LEU A 49 3.53 28.35 9.63
C LEU A 49 4.45 29.41 10.25
N PRO A 50 3.95 30.22 11.20
CA PRO A 50 4.82 31.11 11.96
C PRO A 50 5.75 30.24 12.85
N PRO A 51 7.00 30.68 13.11
CA PRO A 51 7.96 29.92 13.91
C PRO A 51 7.41 29.47 15.28
N GLN A 52 6.64 30.33 15.95
CA GLN A 52 6.04 30.06 17.26
C GLN A 52 5.04 28.88 17.24
N ALA A 53 4.42 28.61 16.10
CA ALA A 53 3.51 27.47 15.97
C ALA A 53 4.25 26.13 16.14
N GLU A 54 5.52 26.09 15.75
CA GLU A 54 6.35 24.87 15.84
C GLU A 54 6.83 24.60 17.28
N GLU A 55 6.83 25.60 18.16
CA GLU A 55 7.16 25.45 19.59
C GLU A 55 6.21 24.48 20.30
N SER A 56 4.95 24.40 19.84
CA SER A 56 3.96 23.46 20.37
C SER A 56 4.36 21.99 20.20
N LEU A 57 5.37 21.71 19.38
CA LEU A 57 5.90 20.36 19.14
C LEU A 57 7.11 20.01 20.01
N SER A 58 7.61 20.92 20.86
CA SER A 58 8.83 20.72 21.66
C SER A 58 8.75 19.52 22.60
N GLY A 59 7.56 19.20 23.13
CA GLY A 59 7.30 18.03 23.99
C GLY A 59 6.85 16.75 23.28
N SER A 60 6.77 16.74 21.95
CA SER A 60 6.26 15.59 21.21
C SER A 60 7.22 14.41 21.29
N LYS A 61 6.69 13.22 21.59
CA LYS A 61 7.42 11.94 21.62
C LYS A 61 7.58 11.29 20.25
N LEU A 62 6.90 11.81 19.23
CA LEU A 62 7.00 11.26 17.87
C LEU A 62 8.43 11.42 17.34
N PRO A 63 8.98 10.41 16.65
CA PRO A 63 10.25 10.55 15.97
C PRO A 63 10.29 11.79 15.09
N LEU A 64 11.41 12.51 15.16
CA LEU A 64 11.66 13.69 14.36
C LEU A 64 12.69 13.38 13.29
N TYR A 65 12.29 13.51 12.04
CA TYR A 65 13.16 13.39 10.88
C TYR A 65 13.39 14.75 10.25
N GLU A 66 14.60 15.01 9.81
CA GLU A 66 14.95 16.23 9.10
C GLU A 66 15.48 15.91 7.70
N LEU A 67 14.88 16.52 6.68
CA LEU A 67 15.33 16.47 5.29
C LEU A 67 15.91 17.84 4.92
N LYS A 68 17.24 17.87 4.62
CA LYS A 68 17.92 19.04 4.04
C LYS A 68 18.08 18.84 2.54
N ILE A 69 17.46 19.70 1.75
CA ILE A 69 17.42 19.60 0.30
C ILE A 69 17.46 21.01 -0.33
N ALA A 70 18.17 21.16 -1.45
CA ALA A 70 18.20 22.43 -2.17
C ALA A 70 16.80 22.85 -2.61
N SER A 71 16.49 24.16 -2.53
CA SER A 71 15.14 24.68 -2.78
C SER A 71 14.63 24.40 -4.19
N GLU A 72 15.51 24.39 -5.20
CA GLU A 72 15.18 24.03 -6.58
C GLU A 72 14.82 22.56 -6.72
N ASN A 73 15.52 21.67 -5.98
CA ASN A 73 15.23 20.23 -5.96
C ASN A 73 13.90 19.94 -5.26
N LEU A 74 13.62 20.61 -4.13
CA LEU A 74 12.35 20.51 -3.44
C LEU A 74 11.20 20.96 -4.35
N ARG A 75 11.34 22.09 -5.01
CA ARG A 75 10.34 22.58 -5.99
C ARG A 75 10.12 21.56 -7.12
N SER A 76 11.18 20.90 -7.59
CA SER A 76 11.07 19.86 -8.60
C SER A 76 10.31 18.62 -8.10
N ILE A 77 10.50 18.22 -6.83
CA ILE A 77 9.72 17.14 -6.19
C ILE A 77 8.23 17.52 -6.12
N GLU A 78 7.93 18.78 -5.82
CA GLU A 78 6.55 19.28 -5.67
C GLU A 78 5.82 19.41 -7.00
N THR A 79 6.48 19.94 -8.03
CA THR A 79 5.87 20.30 -9.31
C THR A 79 5.97 19.17 -10.37
N ALA A 80 7.09 18.45 -10.40
CA ALA A 80 7.36 17.36 -11.34
C ALA A 80 7.28 15.96 -10.68
N ALA A 81 6.38 15.79 -9.70
CA ALA A 81 6.30 14.58 -8.87
C ALA A 81 6.10 13.28 -9.65
N PHE A 82 5.47 13.35 -10.83
CA PHE A 82 5.24 12.18 -11.70
C PHE A 82 6.51 11.67 -12.40
N ALA A 83 7.55 12.49 -12.53
CA ALA A 83 8.83 12.08 -13.12
C ALA A 83 9.60 11.07 -12.25
N LYS A 84 9.31 10.99 -10.93
CA LYS A 84 9.99 10.11 -9.96
C LYS A 84 11.52 10.26 -9.95
N VAL A 85 12.01 11.44 -10.31
CA VAL A 85 13.45 11.73 -10.30
C VAL A 85 13.92 11.90 -8.85
N PRO A 86 14.96 11.18 -8.40
CA PRO A 86 15.53 11.38 -7.09
C PRO A 86 16.54 12.54 -7.11
N PHE A 87 16.48 13.42 -6.12
CA PHE A 87 17.34 14.58 -5.96
C PHE A 87 18.24 14.43 -4.74
N PRO A 88 19.49 14.91 -4.80
CA PRO A 88 20.42 14.91 -3.67
C PRO A 88 19.84 15.63 -2.46
N ALA A 89 20.06 15.05 -1.27
CA ALA A 89 19.63 15.57 0.01
C ALA A 89 20.52 15.04 1.14
N ALA A 90 20.32 15.57 2.35
CA ALA A 90 20.78 14.97 3.60
C ALA A 90 19.57 14.65 4.49
N PHE A 91 19.68 13.61 5.26
CA PHE A 91 18.60 13.16 6.13
C PHE A 91 19.13 12.94 7.54
N THR A 92 18.45 13.47 8.55
CA THR A 92 18.80 13.27 9.96
C THR A 92 17.63 12.55 10.65
N ALA A 93 17.93 11.50 11.37
CA ALA A 93 16.98 10.76 12.20
C ALA A 93 17.73 10.16 13.40
N ASP A 94 17.09 10.10 14.56
CA ASP A 94 17.65 9.52 15.78
C ASP A 94 19.03 10.12 16.17
N GLY A 95 19.21 11.42 15.89
CA GLY A 95 20.48 12.14 16.11
C GLY A 95 21.60 11.81 15.13
N LYS A 96 21.36 10.92 14.15
CA LYS A 96 22.35 10.51 13.16
C LYS A 96 22.09 11.19 11.82
N LEU A 97 23.16 11.76 11.23
CA LEU A 97 23.14 12.33 9.89
C LEU A 97 23.49 11.25 8.83
N TYR A 98 22.64 11.13 7.83
CA TYR A 98 22.83 10.34 6.62
C TYR A 98 23.10 11.30 5.46
N ALA A 99 24.37 11.53 5.17
CA ALA A 99 24.79 12.35 4.03
C ALA A 99 24.65 11.56 2.71
N GLY A 100 24.47 12.29 1.60
CA GLY A 100 24.42 11.66 0.27
C GLY A 100 23.16 10.87 -0.04
N VAL A 101 22.11 11.01 0.76
CA VAL A 101 20.81 10.42 0.45
C VAL A 101 20.18 11.11 -0.77
N LYS A 102 19.18 10.45 -1.36
CA LYS A 102 18.35 11.05 -2.40
C LYS A 102 16.89 11.00 -2.00
N ALA A 103 16.16 12.09 -2.28
CA ALA A 103 14.73 12.17 -2.00
C ALA A 103 13.92 12.32 -3.30
N ARG A 104 12.73 11.73 -3.36
CA ARG A 104 11.78 11.90 -4.46
C ARG A 104 10.34 11.73 -4.02
N ALA A 105 9.42 12.23 -4.82
CA ALA A 105 8.01 11.91 -4.65
C ALA A 105 7.74 10.41 -4.87
N ARG A 106 6.78 9.85 -4.11
CA ARG A 106 6.32 8.46 -4.24
C ARG A 106 4.80 8.38 -4.35
N GLY A 107 4.31 7.17 -4.61
CA GLY A 107 2.90 6.87 -4.81
C GLY A 107 2.49 6.86 -6.29
N ALA A 108 1.21 6.71 -6.55
CA ALA A 108 0.58 6.84 -7.86
C ALA A 108 -0.22 8.15 -7.91
N TRP A 109 -1.48 8.12 -7.53
CA TRP A 109 -2.35 9.30 -7.50
C TRP A 109 -1.94 10.33 -6.43
N SER A 110 -1.42 9.89 -5.28
CA SER A 110 -0.95 10.76 -4.20
C SER A 110 0.12 11.77 -4.62
N ARG A 111 0.79 11.55 -5.75
CA ARG A 111 1.73 12.51 -6.34
C ARG A 111 1.06 13.78 -6.88
N SER A 112 -0.24 13.75 -7.15
CA SER A 112 -1.02 14.95 -7.51
C SER A 112 -1.41 15.79 -6.30
N TRP A 113 -1.33 15.27 -5.08
CA TRP A 113 -1.72 15.99 -3.88
C TRP A 113 -0.74 17.10 -3.51
N PRO A 114 -1.17 18.16 -2.79
CA PRO A 114 -0.29 19.22 -2.34
C PRO A 114 0.84 18.67 -1.46
N LYS A 115 0.50 17.90 -0.42
CA LYS A 115 1.44 17.23 0.45
C LYS A 115 1.90 15.93 -0.19
N LYS A 116 3.17 15.90 -0.63
CA LYS A 116 3.74 14.74 -1.30
C LYS A 116 4.12 13.65 -0.31
N SER A 117 3.83 12.39 -0.65
CA SER A 117 4.52 11.26 -0.05
C SER A 117 5.94 11.20 -0.61
N LEU A 118 6.91 10.87 0.25
CA LEU A 118 8.33 10.88 -0.10
C LEU A 118 8.94 9.48 -0.02
N LYS A 119 9.92 9.20 -0.86
CA LYS A 119 10.84 8.10 -0.72
C LYS A 119 12.25 8.65 -0.54
N ILE A 120 12.89 8.28 0.56
CA ILE A 120 14.28 8.58 0.84
C ILE A 120 15.09 7.34 0.45
N LEU A 121 16.15 7.53 -0.31
CA LEU A 121 17.06 6.49 -0.77
C LEU A 121 18.39 6.67 -0.06
N PHE A 122 18.84 5.64 0.64
CA PHE A 122 20.10 5.62 1.39
C PHE A 122 21.20 4.92 0.60
N ASP A 123 22.44 5.22 0.94
CA ASP A 123 23.58 4.46 0.46
C ASP A 123 23.56 3.04 1.04
N HIS A 124 23.94 2.05 0.24
CA HIS A 124 24.03 0.66 0.69
C HIS A 124 25.03 0.45 1.84
N GLN A 125 26.03 1.33 1.96
CA GLN A 125 27.01 1.30 3.04
C GLN A 125 26.54 2.01 4.31
N ALA A 126 25.46 2.81 4.21
CA ALA A 126 24.86 3.55 5.32
C ALA A 126 23.33 3.41 5.32
N PRO A 127 22.80 2.18 5.47
CA PRO A 127 21.36 1.93 5.45
C PRO A 127 20.68 2.55 6.69
N PHE A 128 19.42 2.91 6.54
CA PHE A 128 18.56 3.39 7.62
C PHE A 128 17.82 2.19 8.25
N HIS A 129 18.12 1.88 9.50
CA HIS A 129 17.59 0.69 10.20
C HIS A 129 17.74 -0.62 9.39
N GLY A 130 18.83 -0.75 8.65
CA GLY A 130 19.11 -1.88 7.77
C GLY A 130 18.54 -1.73 6.36
N HIS A 131 17.60 -0.84 6.10
CA HIS A 131 16.96 -0.65 4.81
C HIS A 131 17.63 0.42 3.94
N ASN A 132 17.70 0.18 2.62
CA ASN A 132 18.26 1.14 1.65
C ASN A 132 17.21 2.18 1.20
N SER A 133 16.02 2.15 1.73
CA SER A 133 15.01 3.16 1.45
C SER A 133 13.96 3.26 2.56
N LEU A 134 13.44 4.48 2.73
CA LEU A 134 12.38 4.81 3.67
C LEU A 134 11.17 5.38 2.91
N ASN A 135 9.98 4.95 3.25
CA ASN A 135 8.74 5.49 2.71
C ASN A 135 8.07 6.37 3.76
N LEU A 136 7.80 7.62 3.40
CA LEU A 136 7.04 8.58 4.19
C LEU A 136 5.73 8.88 3.45
N ASN A 137 4.63 8.30 3.93
CA ASN A 137 3.31 8.49 3.36
C ASN A 137 2.66 9.74 3.95
N SER A 138 2.09 10.60 3.09
CA SER A 138 1.62 11.92 3.51
C SER A 138 0.39 11.91 4.42
N GLY A 139 -0.45 10.88 4.36
CA GLY A 139 -1.70 10.81 5.12
C GLY A 139 -2.67 11.98 4.85
N TRP A 140 -2.44 12.79 3.79
CA TRP A 140 -3.15 14.05 3.54
C TRP A 140 -4.67 13.90 3.44
N ARG A 141 -5.14 12.76 2.92
CA ARG A 141 -6.57 12.48 2.78
C ARG A 141 -7.20 11.79 3.97
N ASP A 142 -6.42 11.17 4.85
CA ASP A 142 -6.97 10.47 6.01
C ASP A 142 -7.28 11.47 7.13
N PRO A 143 -8.57 11.66 7.50
CA PRO A 143 -8.91 12.53 8.63
C PRO A 143 -8.31 12.03 9.95
N ALA A 144 -8.15 10.73 10.11
CA ALA A 144 -7.57 10.12 11.30
C ALA A 144 -6.04 10.05 11.29
N PHE A 145 -5.36 10.16 10.12
CA PHE A 145 -3.93 9.90 9.88
C PHE A 145 -3.46 8.47 10.18
N VAL A 146 -4.22 7.69 10.93
CA VAL A 146 -3.74 6.45 11.58
C VAL A 146 -4.21 5.17 10.90
N ARG A 147 -5.07 5.24 9.87
CA ARG A 147 -5.61 4.03 9.20
C ARG A 147 -4.51 3.09 8.73
N GLU A 148 -3.50 3.62 8.06
CA GLU A 148 -2.40 2.80 7.53
C GLU A 148 -1.58 2.16 8.65
N VAL A 149 -1.27 2.89 9.73
CA VAL A 149 -0.55 2.36 10.91
C VAL A 149 -1.37 1.25 11.58
N LEU A 150 -2.67 1.50 11.81
CA LEU A 150 -3.55 0.53 12.46
C LEU A 150 -3.73 -0.72 11.59
N ALA A 151 -3.86 -0.56 10.27
CA ALA A 151 -4.01 -1.67 9.34
C ALA A 151 -2.80 -2.62 9.36
N TYR A 152 -1.57 -2.09 9.30
CA TYR A 152 -0.37 -2.91 9.43
C TYR A 152 -0.29 -3.62 10.79
N LYS A 153 -0.68 -2.96 11.88
CA LYS A 153 -0.76 -3.60 13.21
C LYS A 153 -1.77 -4.76 13.23
N VAL A 154 -2.94 -4.59 12.62
CA VAL A 154 -3.97 -5.66 12.55
C VAL A 154 -3.45 -6.84 11.73
N TYR A 155 -2.87 -6.61 10.54
CA TYR A 155 -2.28 -7.70 9.75
C TYR A 155 -1.21 -8.47 10.55
N ALA A 156 -0.31 -7.75 11.21
CA ALA A 156 0.74 -8.38 12.03
C ALA A 156 0.16 -9.19 13.21
N ALA A 157 -0.86 -8.67 13.90
CA ALA A 157 -1.57 -9.37 14.98
C ALA A 157 -2.30 -10.62 14.49
N CYS A 158 -2.77 -10.62 13.24
CA CYS A 158 -3.38 -11.78 12.60
C CYS A 158 -2.35 -12.84 12.13
N GLY A 159 -1.04 -12.59 12.28
CA GLY A 159 0.03 -13.51 11.88
C GLY A 159 0.43 -13.41 10.41
N VAL A 160 0.18 -12.26 9.77
CA VAL A 160 0.56 -11.98 8.38
C VAL A 160 1.91 -11.24 8.37
N PRO A 161 2.85 -11.58 7.47
CA PRO A 161 4.08 -10.82 7.29
C PRO A 161 3.75 -9.42 6.75
N ALA A 162 3.62 -8.45 7.66
CA ALA A 162 3.25 -7.08 7.36
C ALA A 162 4.39 -6.10 7.64
N SER A 163 4.44 -4.98 6.92
CA SER A 163 5.40 -3.90 7.15
C SER A 163 5.20 -3.26 8.53
N LYS A 164 6.30 -2.87 9.18
CA LYS A 164 6.22 -1.98 10.34
C LYS A 164 5.79 -0.60 9.85
N ALA A 165 4.94 0.06 10.62
CA ALA A 165 4.51 1.43 10.34
C ALA A 165 4.37 2.23 11.63
N GLN A 166 4.76 3.51 11.57
CA GLN A 166 4.64 4.45 12.71
C GLN A 166 4.41 5.88 12.22
N MET A 167 3.91 6.70 13.13
CA MET A 167 3.78 8.14 12.90
C MET A 167 5.10 8.84 13.17
N VAL A 168 5.50 9.77 12.29
CA VAL A 168 6.74 10.56 12.41
C VAL A 168 6.48 12.01 12.04
N ARG A 169 7.26 12.92 12.63
CA ARG A 169 7.32 14.31 12.23
C ARG A 169 8.46 14.52 11.23
N LEU A 170 8.18 15.17 10.13
CA LEU A 170 9.21 15.57 9.18
C LEU A 170 9.43 17.08 9.23
N GLN A 171 10.69 17.49 9.36
CA GLN A 171 11.14 18.83 9.04
C GLN A 171 11.77 18.85 7.65
N VAL A 172 11.54 19.90 6.89
CA VAL A 172 12.19 20.13 5.60
C VAL A 172 12.89 21.48 5.67
N ASN A 173 14.21 21.45 5.53
CA ASN A 173 15.05 22.66 5.65
C ASN A 173 14.82 23.44 6.95
N GLY A 174 14.69 22.73 8.07
CA GLY A 174 14.52 23.31 9.40
C GLY A 174 13.10 23.81 9.72
N ARG A 175 12.12 23.60 8.84
CA ARG A 175 10.72 23.98 9.05
C ARG A 175 9.83 22.73 9.11
N PHE A 176 8.76 22.76 9.90
CA PHE A 176 7.80 21.68 9.97
C PHE A 176 7.24 21.35 8.58
N GLY A 177 7.61 20.20 8.05
CA GLY A 177 7.16 19.67 6.75
C GLY A 177 5.84 18.93 6.82
N GLY A 178 5.52 18.36 7.99
CA GLY A 178 4.25 17.66 8.22
C GLY A 178 4.38 16.41 9.10
N LEU A 179 3.21 15.85 9.41
CA LEU A 179 3.04 14.56 10.05
C LEU A 179 2.97 13.47 8.95
N TYR A 180 3.80 12.43 9.04
CA TYR A 180 3.88 11.39 8.02
C TYR A 180 3.70 10.00 8.65
N VAL A 181 3.26 9.05 7.85
CA VAL A 181 3.35 7.63 8.17
C VAL A 181 4.65 7.10 7.57
N GLU A 182 5.57 6.68 8.42
CA GLU A 182 6.70 5.86 8.02
C GLU A 182 6.23 4.44 7.77
N VAL A 183 6.59 3.85 6.62
CA VAL A 183 6.26 2.46 6.28
C VAL A 183 7.52 1.73 5.82
N GLU A 184 7.81 0.62 6.50
CA GLU A 184 8.90 -0.30 6.14
C GLU A 184 8.76 -0.75 4.69
N GLN A 185 9.87 -0.72 3.93
CA GLN A 185 9.86 -1.21 2.55
C GLN A 185 9.94 -2.73 2.55
N PRO A 186 9.01 -3.44 1.90
CA PRO A 186 9.24 -4.85 1.58
C PRO A 186 10.44 -4.99 0.63
N ASP A 187 11.53 -5.50 1.17
CA ASP A 187 12.82 -5.74 0.51
C ASP A 187 13.47 -6.99 1.12
N LYS A 188 14.77 -7.21 0.86
CA LYS A 188 15.48 -8.38 1.39
C LYS A 188 15.60 -8.38 2.91
N GLU A 189 15.71 -7.21 3.54
CA GLU A 189 15.77 -7.05 4.99
C GLU A 189 14.41 -7.37 5.65
N PHE A 190 13.33 -6.84 5.06
CA PHE A 190 11.97 -7.19 5.45
C PHE A 190 11.72 -8.70 5.40
N LEU A 191 12.14 -9.35 4.30
CA LEU A 191 11.99 -10.80 4.11
C LEU A 191 12.81 -11.58 5.14
N SER A 192 14.06 -11.19 5.36
CA SER A 192 14.94 -11.85 6.34
C SER A 192 14.38 -11.76 7.77
N ALA A 193 13.84 -10.61 8.16
CA ALA A 193 13.23 -10.41 9.49
C ALA A 193 11.96 -11.26 9.72
N ARG A 194 11.43 -11.90 8.67
CA ARG A 194 10.19 -12.72 8.69
C ARG A 194 10.40 -14.16 8.23
N ASN A 195 11.65 -14.65 8.29
CA ASN A 195 12.05 -16.01 7.87
C ASN A 195 11.70 -16.32 6.40
N LEU A 196 11.72 -15.30 5.54
CA LEU A 196 11.53 -15.39 4.09
C LEU A 196 12.82 -15.01 3.33
N ASP A 197 13.99 -15.18 3.97
CA ASP A 197 15.26 -14.78 3.40
C ASP A 197 15.54 -15.50 2.08
N GLY A 198 15.96 -14.73 1.08
CA GLY A 198 16.20 -15.23 -0.26
C GLY A 198 14.94 -15.46 -1.11
N ALA A 199 13.75 -15.12 -0.60
CA ALA A 199 12.53 -15.20 -1.39
C ALA A 199 12.58 -14.27 -2.62
N THR A 200 11.91 -14.69 -3.69
CA THR A 200 11.67 -13.85 -4.86
C THR A 200 10.43 -13.02 -4.61
N LEU A 201 10.57 -11.69 -4.61
CA LEU A 201 9.52 -10.75 -4.24
C LEU A 201 9.01 -10.00 -5.48
N TYR A 202 7.70 -10.05 -5.70
CA TYR A 202 6.99 -9.35 -6.77
C TYR A 202 5.97 -8.39 -6.17
N LYS A 203 6.03 -7.13 -6.57
CA LYS A 203 5.05 -6.12 -6.21
C LYS A 203 3.95 -6.07 -7.25
N ALA A 204 2.70 -6.27 -6.86
CA ALA A 204 1.53 -6.03 -7.69
C ALA A 204 1.45 -4.54 -8.07
N SER A 205 1.41 -4.26 -9.38
CA SER A 205 1.42 -2.90 -9.93
C SER A 205 0.01 -2.44 -10.30
N SER A 206 -0.32 -1.20 -10.00
CA SER A 206 -1.60 -0.61 -10.40
C SER A 206 -1.70 -0.18 -11.88
N ARG A 207 -0.62 -0.30 -12.65
CA ARG A 207 -0.57 0.28 -14.01
C ARG A 207 -1.48 -0.41 -15.01
N SER A 208 -1.43 -1.76 -15.05
CA SER A 208 -2.20 -2.55 -16.01
C SER A 208 -3.55 -3.01 -15.47
N GLY A 209 -3.75 -3.01 -14.13
CA GLY A 209 -4.89 -3.65 -13.49
C GLY A 209 -4.94 -5.18 -13.64
N ASN A 210 -3.82 -5.82 -13.98
CA ASN A 210 -3.72 -7.25 -14.26
C ASN A 210 -2.87 -8.01 -13.23
N ALA A 211 -2.57 -7.40 -12.09
CA ALA A 211 -1.84 -8.04 -11.01
C ALA A 211 -2.82 -8.73 -10.04
N ASP A 212 -3.66 -9.59 -10.59
CA ASP A 212 -4.72 -10.36 -9.92
C ASP A 212 -4.52 -11.89 -10.09
N GLU A 213 -3.27 -12.30 -10.22
CA GLU A 213 -2.79 -13.68 -10.38
C GLU A 213 -3.39 -14.41 -11.61
N ARG A 214 -3.91 -13.63 -12.59
CA ARG A 214 -4.29 -14.22 -13.87
C ARG A 214 -3.10 -14.76 -14.65
N GLN A 215 -3.29 -15.81 -15.39
CA GLN A 215 -2.30 -16.22 -16.39
C GLN A 215 -2.20 -15.14 -17.48
N LEU A 216 -1.00 -14.59 -17.68
CA LEU A 216 -0.69 -13.62 -18.71
C LEU A 216 0.01 -14.30 -19.91
N GLY A 217 -0.17 -13.73 -21.09
CA GLY A 217 0.23 -14.39 -22.35
C GLY A 217 1.75 -14.47 -22.58
N ASN A 218 2.54 -13.59 -21.95
CA ASN A 218 4.00 -13.56 -22.11
C ASN A 218 4.69 -12.79 -20.98
N GLU A 219 6.01 -12.88 -20.92
CA GLU A 219 6.83 -12.25 -19.88
C GLU A 219 6.69 -10.71 -19.86
N ALA A 220 6.58 -10.06 -21.01
CA ALA A 220 6.39 -8.61 -21.09
C ALA A 220 5.10 -8.16 -20.39
N SER A 221 4.05 -8.96 -20.43
CA SER A 221 2.79 -8.71 -19.72
C SER A 221 2.96 -8.83 -18.21
N TYR A 222 3.79 -9.76 -17.73
CA TYR A 222 4.13 -9.85 -16.30
C TYR A 222 4.95 -8.63 -15.84
N HIS A 223 5.88 -8.12 -16.65
CA HIS A 223 6.60 -6.88 -16.35
C HIS A 223 5.69 -5.64 -16.25
N LEU A 224 4.57 -5.62 -16.96
CA LEU A 224 3.58 -4.54 -16.87
C LEU A 224 2.71 -4.68 -15.60
N ALA A 225 2.38 -5.91 -15.21
CA ALA A 225 1.53 -6.20 -14.06
C ALA A 225 2.29 -6.17 -12.74
N TYR A 226 3.51 -6.69 -12.70
CA TYR A 226 4.31 -6.83 -11.48
C TYR A 226 5.69 -6.18 -11.61
N THR A 227 6.22 -5.70 -10.50
CA THR A 227 7.61 -5.25 -10.40
C THR A 227 8.38 -6.22 -9.53
N LYS A 228 9.46 -6.82 -10.05
CA LYS A 228 10.34 -7.70 -9.29
C LYS A 228 11.25 -6.89 -8.39
N GLU A 229 11.14 -7.07 -7.07
CA GLU A 229 11.86 -6.27 -6.07
C GLU A 229 13.16 -6.94 -5.59
N THR A 230 13.22 -8.28 -5.60
CA THR A 230 14.45 -9.05 -5.38
C THR A 230 14.78 -9.84 -6.64
N ARG A 231 16.03 -10.33 -6.79
CA ARG A 231 16.48 -11.12 -7.95
C ARG A 231 16.08 -10.48 -9.30
N LYS A 232 16.27 -9.18 -9.43
CA LYS A 232 15.73 -8.33 -10.53
C LYS A 232 16.22 -8.71 -11.93
N THR A 233 17.32 -9.46 -12.03
CA THR A 233 17.90 -9.91 -13.31
C THR A 233 17.35 -11.26 -13.80
N GLU A 234 16.60 -11.98 -12.93
CA GLU A 234 15.95 -13.24 -13.31
C GLU A 234 14.62 -13.00 -14.02
N THR A 235 14.18 -13.98 -14.82
CA THR A 235 12.90 -13.95 -15.53
C THR A 235 11.69 -13.97 -14.57
N TYR A 236 10.49 -13.77 -15.11
CA TYR A 236 9.22 -13.92 -14.39
C TYR A 236 8.65 -15.34 -14.50
N GLN A 237 9.45 -16.32 -14.95
CA GLN A 237 9.02 -17.68 -15.20
C GLN A 237 8.29 -18.29 -13.98
N GLY A 238 8.84 -18.21 -12.78
CA GLY A 238 8.22 -18.81 -11.59
C GLY A 238 6.85 -18.23 -11.26
N LEU A 239 6.65 -16.90 -11.44
CA LEU A 239 5.34 -16.28 -11.30
C LEU A 239 4.40 -16.74 -12.43
N GLY A 240 4.90 -16.86 -13.65
CA GLY A 240 4.13 -17.36 -14.80
C GLY A 240 3.65 -18.80 -14.58
N GLU A 241 4.50 -19.67 -14.07
CA GLU A 241 4.19 -21.07 -13.73
C GLU A 241 3.13 -21.15 -12.62
N PHE A 242 3.24 -20.31 -11.58
CA PHE A 242 2.24 -20.21 -10.51
C PHE A 242 0.87 -19.78 -11.06
N CYS A 243 0.81 -18.70 -11.85
CA CYS A 243 -0.44 -18.23 -12.45
C CYS A 243 -1.03 -19.25 -13.44
N HIS A 244 -0.18 -19.98 -14.18
CA HIS A 244 -0.61 -21.06 -15.05
C HIS A 244 -1.21 -22.21 -14.24
N ALA A 245 -0.52 -22.69 -13.20
CA ALA A 245 -1.01 -23.75 -12.33
C ALA A 245 -2.37 -23.36 -11.69
N LEU A 246 -2.50 -22.12 -11.22
CA LEU A 246 -3.76 -21.58 -10.69
C LEU A 246 -4.90 -21.59 -11.72
N ALA A 247 -4.60 -21.26 -12.97
CA ALA A 247 -5.59 -21.22 -14.04
C ALA A 247 -6.04 -22.63 -14.47
N GLN A 248 -5.12 -23.62 -14.47
CA GLN A 248 -5.37 -24.96 -14.99
C GLN A 248 -5.82 -25.96 -13.92
N THR A 249 -5.68 -25.65 -12.62
CA THR A 249 -6.01 -26.62 -11.58
C THR A 249 -7.47 -27.06 -11.61
N THR A 250 -7.69 -28.36 -11.52
CA THR A 250 -9.00 -29.01 -11.30
C THR A 250 -9.19 -29.46 -9.85
N ASN A 251 -8.12 -29.44 -9.05
CA ASN A 251 -8.14 -29.78 -7.63
C ASN A 251 -7.62 -28.58 -6.82
N THR A 252 -8.54 -27.76 -6.34
CA THR A 252 -8.24 -26.53 -5.60
C THR A 252 -7.48 -26.80 -4.30
N LEU A 253 -7.86 -27.84 -3.54
CA LEU A 253 -7.16 -28.17 -2.28
C LEU A 253 -5.71 -28.52 -2.53
N ALA A 254 -5.44 -29.42 -3.49
CA ALA A 254 -4.08 -29.81 -3.83
C ALA A 254 -3.24 -28.63 -4.33
N PHE A 255 -3.85 -27.70 -5.09
CA PHE A 255 -3.16 -26.49 -5.52
C PHE A 255 -2.70 -25.64 -4.32
N PHE A 256 -3.60 -25.35 -3.38
CA PHE A 256 -3.24 -24.54 -2.21
C PHE A 256 -2.23 -25.26 -1.31
N ASP A 257 -2.37 -26.55 -1.09
CA ASP A 257 -1.42 -27.33 -0.30
C ASP A 257 -0.01 -27.35 -0.92
N GLN A 258 0.08 -27.37 -2.26
CA GLN A 258 1.36 -27.41 -2.97
C GLN A 258 2.01 -26.03 -3.11
N TYR A 259 1.24 -24.99 -3.47
CA TYR A 259 1.81 -23.74 -3.96
C TYR A 259 1.72 -22.58 -2.96
N VAL A 260 0.81 -22.61 -1.99
CA VAL A 260 0.53 -21.46 -1.12
C VAL A 260 0.79 -21.80 0.34
N ASP A 261 1.36 -20.89 1.11
CA ASP A 261 1.30 -20.99 2.57
C ASP A 261 -0.14 -20.76 3.00
N LEU A 262 -0.86 -21.87 3.11
CA LEU A 262 -2.32 -21.84 3.27
C LEU A 262 -2.75 -21.21 4.59
N GLN A 263 -2.00 -21.42 5.67
CA GLN A 263 -2.37 -20.82 6.97
C GLN A 263 -2.14 -19.32 6.96
N GLU A 264 -1.03 -18.87 6.38
CA GLU A 264 -0.72 -17.46 6.23
C GLU A 264 -1.72 -16.78 5.30
N TYR A 265 -2.08 -17.42 4.18
CA TYR A 265 -3.07 -16.88 3.25
C TYR A 265 -4.47 -16.76 3.86
N ILE A 266 -4.90 -17.72 4.68
CA ILE A 266 -6.15 -17.62 5.45
C ILE A 266 -6.10 -16.43 6.41
N ASN A 267 -4.98 -16.23 7.11
CA ASN A 267 -4.77 -15.07 7.97
C ASN A 267 -4.86 -13.75 7.19
N TYR A 268 -4.21 -13.71 6.01
CA TYR A 268 -4.25 -12.54 5.12
C TYR A 268 -5.68 -12.19 4.70
N LEU A 269 -6.44 -13.17 4.19
CA LEU A 269 -7.84 -12.96 3.79
C LEU A 269 -8.72 -12.53 4.97
N ALA A 270 -8.54 -13.15 6.14
CA ALA A 270 -9.30 -12.78 7.33
C ALA A 270 -9.00 -11.34 7.79
N ALA A 271 -7.72 -10.93 7.84
CA ALA A 271 -7.33 -9.56 8.16
C ALA A 271 -7.87 -8.56 7.13
N THR A 272 -7.79 -8.87 5.83
CA THR A 272 -8.38 -8.10 4.73
C THR A 272 -9.87 -7.83 4.97
N VAL A 273 -10.62 -8.86 5.34
CA VAL A 273 -12.06 -8.76 5.62
C VAL A 273 -12.33 -7.95 6.89
N LEU A 274 -11.57 -8.15 7.96
CA LEU A 274 -11.75 -7.43 9.23
C LEU A 274 -11.64 -5.92 9.03
N ILE A 275 -10.62 -5.44 8.33
CA ILE A 275 -10.37 -4.00 8.14
C ILE A 275 -10.97 -3.43 6.85
N GLN A 276 -11.61 -4.28 6.04
CA GLN A 276 -12.10 -3.93 4.70
C GLN A 276 -10.99 -3.31 3.84
N ASN A 277 -9.89 -4.05 3.64
CA ASN A 277 -8.87 -3.68 2.66
C ASN A 277 -9.37 -4.01 1.24
N TRP A 278 -10.24 -3.18 0.70
CA TRP A 278 -10.95 -3.41 -0.55
C TRP A 278 -10.18 -2.95 -1.81
N ASP A 279 -9.03 -2.30 -1.63
CA ASP A 279 -8.23 -1.73 -2.72
C ASP A 279 -7.05 -2.62 -3.14
N GLU A 280 -7.11 -3.93 -2.84
CA GLU A 280 -5.98 -4.85 -2.99
C GLU A 280 -6.11 -5.89 -4.12
N PHE A 281 -7.30 -6.11 -4.69
CA PHE A 281 -7.62 -7.28 -5.55
C PHE A 281 -6.74 -7.42 -6.81
N ASN A 282 -6.20 -6.35 -7.36
CA ASN A 282 -5.34 -6.38 -8.55
C ASN A 282 -4.12 -5.48 -8.44
N LYS A 283 -3.79 -5.06 -7.23
CA LYS A 283 -2.66 -4.19 -6.87
C LYS A 283 -2.51 -4.19 -5.35
N ASN A 284 -1.56 -3.39 -4.83
CA ASN A 284 -1.42 -3.10 -3.39
C ASN A 284 -1.12 -4.34 -2.53
N HIS A 285 -0.46 -5.32 -3.10
CA HIS A 285 0.12 -6.44 -2.38
C HIS A 285 1.47 -6.83 -3.00
N TYR A 286 2.17 -7.70 -2.32
CA TYR A 286 3.33 -8.40 -2.86
C TYR A 286 3.08 -9.90 -2.83
N LEU A 287 3.68 -10.60 -3.79
CA LEU A 287 3.81 -12.05 -3.80
C LEU A 287 5.27 -12.40 -3.53
N ALA A 288 5.53 -13.18 -2.49
CA ALA A 288 6.84 -13.70 -2.16
C ALA A 288 6.88 -15.21 -2.40
N PHE A 289 7.82 -15.68 -3.23
CA PHE A 289 8.08 -17.10 -3.38
C PHE A 289 9.24 -17.53 -2.48
N ASP A 290 8.94 -18.29 -1.44
CA ASP A 290 9.91 -18.80 -0.47
C ASP A 290 10.57 -20.09 -0.99
N GLY A 291 11.42 -19.95 -2.01
CA GLY A 291 12.07 -21.09 -2.63
C GLY A 291 13.17 -21.75 -1.79
N ARG A 292 13.54 -21.17 -0.64
CA ARG A 292 14.59 -21.74 0.23
C ARG A 292 14.06 -22.65 1.32
N HIS A 293 12.87 -22.36 1.83
CA HIS A 293 12.32 -23.05 2.99
C HIS A 293 11.10 -23.87 2.62
N SER A 294 9.95 -23.21 2.42
CA SER A 294 8.68 -23.90 2.21
C SER A 294 8.40 -24.32 0.76
N GLY A 295 9.02 -23.67 -0.22
CA GLY A 295 8.68 -23.80 -1.64
C GLY A 295 7.31 -23.21 -1.98
N LYS A 296 6.75 -22.32 -1.14
CA LYS A 296 5.39 -21.80 -1.26
C LYS A 296 5.35 -20.30 -1.48
N TRP A 297 4.23 -19.84 -1.97
CA TRP A 297 3.89 -18.44 -2.14
C TRP A 297 3.23 -17.88 -0.88
N VAL A 298 3.63 -16.65 -0.53
CA VAL A 298 3.13 -15.86 0.59
C VAL A 298 2.63 -14.52 0.05
N VAL A 299 1.49 -14.03 0.55
CA VAL A 299 0.92 -12.73 0.17
C VAL A 299 1.23 -11.71 1.26
N ILE A 300 1.79 -10.56 0.87
CA ILE A 300 2.21 -9.49 1.78
C ILE A 300 1.38 -8.24 1.48
N PRO A 301 0.66 -7.67 2.46
CA PRO A 301 -0.19 -6.49 2.27
C PRO A 301 0.65 -5.22 2.04
N TRP A 302 0.10 -4.29 1.23
CA TRP A 302 0.73 -3.03 0.90
C TRP A 302 -0.28 -1.92 0.61
N ASP A 303 0.11 -0.65 0.91
CA ASP A 303 -0.68 0.57 0.59
C ASP A 303 -2.05 0.59 1.27
N LEU A 304 -2.04 0.45 2.61
CA LEU A 304 -3.21 0.19 3.45
C LEU A 304 -3.96 1.47 3.90
N ASP A 305 -3.81 2.57 3.19
CA ASP A 305 -4.48 3.84 3.52
C ASP A 305 -6.00 3.81 3.26
N ARG A 306 -6.48 2.84 2.45
CA ARG A 306 -7.88 2.67 2.07
C ARG A 306 -8.56 1.55 2.84
N THR A 307 -8.56 1.67 4.16
CA THR A 307 -9.10 0.67 5.08
C THR A 307 -10.04 1.31 6.10
N PHE A 308 -10.68 0.52 6.94
CA PHE A 308 -11.60 0.97 7.99
C PHE A 308 -12.71 1.89 7.45
N GLY A 309 -13.30 1.50 6.31
CA GLY A 309 -14.44 2.19 5.72
C GLY A 309 -14.09 3.45 4.91
N ASP A 310 -12.82 3.68 4.56
CA ASP A 310 -12.44 4.72 3.59
C ASP A 310 -12.56 4.18 2.16
N HIS A 311 -13.33 4.83 1.31
CA HIS A 311 -13.56 4.46 -0.08
C HIS A 311 -13.02 5.51 -1.08
N TRP A 312 -12.83 5.07 -2.33
CA TRP A 312 -12.33 5.94 -3.42
C TRP A 312 -13.21 7.14 -3.72
N ASN A 313 -14.51 7.01 -3.50
CA ASN A 313 -15.48 8.07 -3.75
C ASN A 313 -15.53 9.13 -2.64
N MET A 314 -14.58 9.12 -1.71
CA MET A 314 -14.53 10.00 -0.54
C MET A 314 -15.66 9.77 0.48
N THR A 315 -16.37 8.65 0.40
CA THR A 315 -17.25 8.22 1.48
C THR A 315 -16.47 7.49 2.55
N PHE A 316 -16.89 7.65 3.79
CA PHE A 316 -16.28 7.03 4.95
C PHE A 316 -17.34 6.30 5.75
N GLY A 317 -16.92 5.28 6.49
CA GLY A 317 -17.77 4.62 7.45
C GLY A 317 -18.61 3.47 6.91
N GLU A 318 -18.40 3.01 5.66
CA GLU A 318 -18.99 1.75 5.21
C GLU A 318 -18.41 0.58 6.00
N ALA A 319 -19.24 -0.20 6.67
CA ALA A 319 -18.82 -1.30 7.52
C ALA A 319 -19.42 -2.65 7.13
N GLU A 320 -20.33 -2.68 6.16
CA GLU A 320 -21.13 -3.84 5.82
C GLU A 320 -20.82 -4.43 4.43
N LEU A 321 -19.59 -4.17 3.91
CA LEU A 321 -19.17 -4.83 2.69
C LEU A 321 -19.14 -6.35 2.85
N PRO A 322 -19.54 -7.10 1.80
CA PRO A 322 -19.58 -8.56 1.83
C PRO A 322 -18.26 -9.21 2.26
N VAL A 323 -18.36 -10.34 2.95
CA VAL A 323 -17.20 -11.13 3.40
C VAL A 323 -16.38 -11.68 2.23
N LEU A 324 -17.04 -12.01 1.13
CA LEU A 324 -16.41 -12.55 -0.09
C LEU A 324 -16.26 -11.47 -1.17
N LEU A 325 -16.04 -10.21 -0.79
CA LEU A 325 -15.74 -9.13 -1.73
C LEU A 325 -14.41 -9.43 -2.45
N GLY A 326 -14.36 -9.15 -3.76
CA GLY A 326 -13.16 -9.43 -4.57
C GLY A 326 -13.20 -10.74 -5.33
N THR A 327 -14.29 -11.49 -5.23
CA THR A 327 -14.58 -12.65 -6.08
C THR A 327 -15.34 -12.25 -7.35
N ARG A 328 -15.48 -13.17 -8.30
CA ARG A 328 -16.25 -12.93 -9.54
C ARG A 328 -17.72 -12.64 -9.27
N LEU A 329 -18.29 -13.28 -8.27
CA LEU A 329 -19.69 -13.10 -7.88
C LEU A 329 -19.91 -11.77 -7.14
N THR A 330 -18.90 -11.31 -6.43
CA THR A 330 -18.94 -10.08 -5.65
C THR A 330 -17.66 -9.27 -5.93
N PRO A 331 -17.54 -8.68 -7.15
CA PRO A 331 -16.32 -7.97 -7.52
C PRO A 331 -16.14 -6.71 -6.67
N GLY A 332 -14.90 -6.41 -6.35
CA GLY A 332 -14.52 -5.15 -5.73
C GLY A 332 -14.50 -3.99 -6.74
N PRO A 333 -14.22 -2.78 -6.30
CA PRO A 333 -14.20 -1.59 -7.15
C PRO A 333 -13.22 -1.66 -8.32
N THR A 334 -12.13 -2.40 -8.18
CA THR A 334 -11.07 -2.56 -9.19
C THR A 334 -11.14 -3.90 -9.91
N GLY A 335 -12.10 -4.76 -9.59
CA GLY A 335 -12.25 -6.08 -10.16
C GLY A 335 -12.24 -7.19 -9.12
N TRP A 336 -11.64 -8.31 -9.43
CA TRP A 336 -11.57 -9.48 -8.57
C TRP A 336 -10.20 -10.15 -8.74
N ASN A 337 -9.81 -10.94 -7.73
CA ASN A 337 -8.55 -11.67 -7.66
C ASN A 337 -8.76 -13.15 -7.96
N ARG A 338 -7.89 -13.77 -8.78
CA ARG A 338 -8.04 -15.17 -9.22
C ARG A 338 -7.71 -16.16 -8.11
N LEU A 339 -6.73 -15.81 -7.27
CA LEU A 339 -6.35 -16.66 -6.15
C LEU A 339 -7.48 -16.70 -5.12
N GLU A 340 -8.08 -15.53 -4.78
CA GLU A 340 -9.24 -15.44 -3.91
C GLU A 340 -10.46 -16.17 -4.48
N GLU A 341 -10.77 -15.95 -5.76
CA GLU A 341 -11.87 -16.63 -6.44
C GLU A 341 -11.72 -18.16 -6.36
N ARG A 342 -10.50 -18.65 -6.61
CA ARG A 342 -10.22 -20.08 -6.55
C ARG A 342 -10.31 -20.60 -5.11
N PHE A 343 -9.78 -19.86 -4.15
CA PHE A 343 -9.88 -20.19 -2.73
C PHE A 343 -11.33 -20.30 -2.27
N PHE A 344 -12.12 -19.26 -2.54
CA PHE A 344 -13.53 -19.22 -2.12
C PHE A 344 -14.45 -20.11 -2.97
N SER A 345 -13.99 -20.68 -4.07
CA SER A 345 -14.75 -21.72 -4.79
C SER A 345 -14.76 -23.08 -4.09
N GLU A 346 -13.82 -23.33 -3.16
CA GLU A 346 -13.66 -24.59 -2.45
C GLU A 346 -14.36 -24.57 -1.07
N PRO A 347 -15.39 -25.38 -0.84
CA PRO A 347 -16.15 -25.39 0.41
C PRO A 347 -15.29 -25.58 1.67
N THR A 348 -14.34 -26.51 1.62
CA THR A 348 -13.45 -26.82 2.75
C THR A 348 -12.60 -25.62 3.13
N LEU A 349 -12.07 -24.88 2.16
CA LEU A 349 -11.27 -23.69 2.40
C LEU A 349 -12.13 -22.52 2.95
N ARG A 350 -13.36 -22.37 2.46
CA ARG A 350 -14.30 -21.39 3.02
C ARG A 350 -14.59 -21.65 4.50
N ILE A 351 -14.83 -22.90 4.88
CA ILE A 351 -15.08 -23.24 6.29
C ILE A 351 -13.86 -22.87 7.13
N ARG A 352 -12.66 -23.30 6.73
CA ARG A 352 -11.41 -22.95 7.44
C ARG A 352 -11.21 -21.44 7.57
N PHE A 353 -11.51 -20.71 6.51
CA PHE A 353 -11.46 -19.23 6.52
C PHE A 353 -12.48 -18.64 7.51
N LEU A 354 -13.73 -19.09 7.49
CA LEU A 354 -14.78 -18.58 8.40
C LEU A 354 -14.46 -18.91 9.86
N ASP A 355 -13.84 -20.07 10.12
CA ASP A 355 -13.38 -20.44 11.46
C ASP A 355 -12.27 -19.47 11.92
N ARG A 356 -11.28 -19.23 11.09
CA ARG A 356 -10.17 -18.31 11.40
C ARG A 356 -10.65 -16.86 11.51
N LEU A 357 -11.53 -16.42 10.62
CA LEU A 357 -12.14 -15.08 10.68
C LEU A 357 -12.90 -14.87 11.99
N SER A 358 -13.66 -15.88 12.43
CA SER A 358 -14.37 -15.84 13.70
C SER A 358 -13.41 -15.76 14.90
N GLU A 359 -12.35 -16.56 14.88
CA GLU A 359 -11.32 -16.55 15.92
C GLU A 359 -10.64 -15.18 16.02
N LEU A 360 -10.17 -14.64 14.90
CA LEU A 360 -9.49 -13.35 14.86
C LEU A 360 -10.42 -12.17 15.21
N LEU A 361 -11.71 -12.27 14.85
CA LEU A 361 -12.73 -11.30 15.25
C LEU A 361 -12.86 -11.20 16.77
N GLU A 362 -12.76 -12.31 17.49
CA GLU A 362 -12.89 -12.34 18.95
C GLU A 362 -11.55 -12.15 19.68
N GLN A 363 -10.44 -12.50 19.06
CA GLN A 363 -9.14 -12.41 19.71
C GLN A 363 -8.39 -11.12 19.38
N GLU A 364 -8.37 -10.69 18.10
CA GLU A 364 -7.50 -9.60 17.64
C GLU A 364 -8.28 -8.34 17.24
N PHE A 365 -9.40 -8.47 16.59
CA PHE A 365 -10.18 -7.33 16.11
C PHE A 365 -11.23 -6.89 17.14
N THR A 366 -10.81 -6.62 18.38
CA THR A 366 -11.70 -6.24 19.48
C THR A 366 -11.57 -4.76 19.83
N THR A 367 -12.64 -4.18 20.37
CA THR A 367 -12.60 -2.81 20.89
C THR A 367 -11.62 -2.68 22.06
N ALA A 368 -11.51 -3.72 22.90
CA ALA A 368 -10.57 -3.75 24.03
C ALA A 368 -9.11 -3.69 23.60
N LYS A 369 -8.74 -4.27 22.44
CA LYS A 369 -7.38 -4.19 21.90
C LYS A 369 -7.15 -2.93 21.06
N LEU A 370 -8.10 -2.57 20.21
CA LEU A 370 -7.87 -1.54 19.19
C LEU A 370 -8.15 -0.11 19.68
N PHE A 371 -9.08 0.10 20.60
CA PHE A 371 -9.39 1.45 21.08
C PHE A 371 -8.24 2.08 21.86
N PRO A 372 -7.58 1.39 22.81
CA PRO A 372 -6.40 1.96 23.48
C PRO A 372 -5.28 2.36 22.51
N ILE A 373 -5.08 1.60 21.42
CA ILE A 373 -4.09 1.95 20.39
C ILE A 373 -4.50 3.25 19.69
N LEU A 374 -5.79 3.40 19.36
CA LEU A 374 -6.32 4.61 18.72
C LEU A 374 -6.25 5.81 19.65
N ASP A 375 -6.57 5.65 20.92
CA ASP A 375 -6.50 6.71 21.93
C ASP A 375 -5.05 7.20 22.12
N GLN A 376 -4.10 6.28 22.23
CA GLN A 376 -2.68 6.60 22.34
C GLN A 376 -2.18 7.33 21.09
N LEU A 377 -2.51 6.82 19.88
CA LEU A 377 -2.11 7.47 18.64
C LEU A 377 -2.70 8.87 18.51
N GLU A 378 -3.98 9.06 18.88
CA GLU A 378 -4.63 10.36 18.87
C GLU A 378 -3.89 11.36 19.77
N GLU A 379 -3.61 10.97 21.02
CA GLU A 379 -2.88 11.81 21.99
C GLU A 379 -1.50 12.20 21.46
N GLU A 380 -0.73 11.22 20.95
CA GLU A 380 0.64 11.42 20.47
C GLU A 380 0.71 12.35 19.25
N ILE A 381 -0.25 12.23 18.31
CA ILE A 381 -0.20 12.97 17.05
C ILE A 381 -0.96 14.31 17.07
N ALA A 382 -1.87 14.55 18.03
CA ALA A 382 -2.78 15.69 18.01
C ALA A 382 -2.09 17.04 17.78
N PRO A 383 -0.98 17.39 18.45
CA PRO A 383 -0.31 18.67 18.19
C PRO A 383 0.22 18.79 16.76
N ALA A 384 0.88 17.73 16.26
CA ALA A 384 1.45 17.71 14.92
C ALA A 384 0.35 17.65 13.84
N ALA A 385 -0.73 16.90 14.06
CA ALA A 385 -1.88 16.83 13.17
C ALA A 385 -2.58 18.19 13.01
N LYS A 386 -2.73 18.95 14.10
CA LYS A 386 -3.27 20.31 14.05
C LYS A 386 -2.43 21.22 13.14
N LEU A 387 -1.12 21.22 13.30
CA LEU A 387 -0.22 22.02 12.46
C LEU A 387 -0.19 21.51 11.00
N ASP A 388 -0.25 20.20 10.80
CA ASP A 388 -0.32 19.61 9.47
C ASP A 388 -1.54 20.08 8.69
N ARG A 389 -2.72 20.14 9.32
CA ARG A 389 -3.96 20.64 8.70
C ARG A 389 -3.90 22.12 8.35
N VAL A 390 -3.22 22.91 9.16
CA VAL A 390 -3.00 24.35 8.85
C VAL A 390 -2.03 24.46 7.65
N ARG A 391 -0.91 23.75 7.70
CA ARG A 391 0.10 23.82 6.63
C ARG A 391 -0.39 23.25 5.30
N TRP A 392 -1.15 22.17 5.36
CA TRP A 392 -1.63 21.42 4.19
C TRP A 392 -3.16 21.37 4.18
N PRO A 393 -3.84 22.46 3.88
CA PRO A 393 -5.30 22.45 3.78
C PRO A 393 -5.76 21.34 2.83
N GLY A 394 -6.80 20.61 3.21
CA GLY A 394 -7.24 19.45 2.43
C GLY A 394 -8.66 19.02 2.75
N PRO A 395 -9.12 17.96 2.09
CA PRO A 395 -10.47 17.44 2.26
C PRO A 395 -10.66 16.71 3.59
N ALA A 396 -9.57 16.36 4.26
CA ALA A 396 -9.62 15.63 5.52
C ALA A 396 -10.06 16.57 6.65
N GLY A 397 -11.08 16.13 7.39
CA GLY A 397 -11.68 16.87 8.49
C GLY A 397 -10.85 16.88 9.78
N ASP A 398 -11.52 17.00 10.90
CA ASP A 398 -10.96 17.00 12.24
C ASP A 398 -10.39 15.63 12.65
N LEU A 399 -9.27 15.64 13.39
CA LEU A 399 -8.61 14.41 13.85
C LEU A 399 -9.51 13.57 14.76
N HIS A 400 -10.13 14.22 15.76
CA HIS A 400 -10.96 13.52 16.75
C HIS A 400 -12.16 12.86 16.06
N ALA A 401 -12.82 13.56 15.15
CA ALA A 401 -13.91 13.00 14.34
C ALA A 401 -13.41 11.86 13.45
N GLY A 402 -12.20 11.96 12.90
CA GLY A 402 -11.56 10.90 12.11
C GLY A 402 -11.32 9.63 12.94
N ILE A 403 -10.76 9.76 14.13
CA ILE A 403 -10.54 8.64 15.07
C ILE A 403 -11.87 8.03 15.54
N ALA A 404 -12.84 8.87 15.91
CA ALA A 404 -14.18 8.42 16.27
C ALA A 404 -14.86 7.63 15.12
N GLY A 405 -14.63 8.05 13.87
CA GLY A 405 -15.07 7.33 12.68
C GLY A 405 -14.45 5.94 12.55
N VAL A 406 -13.15 5.79 12.81
CA VAL A 406 -12.47 4.49 12.83
C VAL A 406 -13.01 3.59 13.94
N LYS A 407 -13.20 4.13 15.16
CA LYS A 407 -13.79 3.38 16.28
C LYS A 407 -15.22 2.92 15.96
N SER A 408 -16.04 3.80 15.40
CA SER A 408 -17.40 3.46 14.96
C SER A 408 -17.39 2.36 13.88
N PHE A 409 -16.47 2.44 12.91
CA PHE A 409 -16.30 1.39 11.92
C PHE A 409 -15.99 0.04 12.57
N ILE A 410 -15.03 -0.03 13.49
CA ILE A 410 -14.65 -1.27 14.20
C ILE A 410 -15.86 -1.89 14.88
N GLN A 411 -16.65 -1.10 15.61
CA GLN A 411 -17.86 -1.60 16.28
C GLN A 411 -18.89 -2.16 15.30
N ARG A 412 -19.21 -1.41 14.24
CA ARG A 412 -20.20 -1.83 13.24
C ARG A 412 -19.71 -3.02 12.41
N ARG A 413 -18.42 -3.04 12.04
CA ARG A 413 -17.84 -4.18 11.31
C ARG A 413 -17.88 -5.46 12.14
N ARG A 414 -17.57 -5.39 13.43
CA ARG A 414 -17.72 -6.52 14.34
C ARG A 414 -19.16 -7.02 14.39
N ALA A 415 -20.13 -6.12 14.63
CA ALA A 415 -21.54 -6.49 14.69
C ALA A 415 -22.02 -7.12 13.36
N TYR A 416 -21.60 -6.58 12.22
CA TYR A 416 -21.90 -7.15 10.91
C TYR A 416 -21.32 -8.57 10.78
N LEU A 417 -20.04 -8.77 11.07
CA LEU A 417 -19.36 -10.06 10.92
C LEU A 417 -19.92 -11.12 11.90
N GLN A 418 -20.23 -10.74 13.14
CA GLN A 418 -20.88 -11.64 14.11
C GLN A 418 -22.23 -12.16 13.62
N ARG A 419 -22.97 -11.36 12.84
CA ARG A 419 -24.22 -11.77 12.22
C ARG A 419 -24.00 -12.59 10.94
N GLU A 420 -23.05 -12.19 10.08
CA GLU A 420 -22.88 -12.78 8.76
C GLU A 420 -22.11 -14.11 8.76
N ILE A 421 -21.11 -14.27 9.62
CA ILE A 421 -20.33 -15.53 9.67
C ILE A 421 -21.22 -16.76 9.92
N PRO A 422 -22.15 -16.76 10.91
CA PRO A 422 -23.08 -17.88 11.07
C PRO A 422 -24.02 -18.09 9.88
N ASN A 423 -24.44 -17.02 9.19
CA ASN A 423 -25.28 -17.13 7.99
C ASN A 423 -24.53 -17.83 6.85
N LEU A 424 -23.31 -17.40 6.60
CA LEU A 424 -22.44 -18.00 5.58
C LEU A 424 -22.14 -19.47 5.88
N ARG A 425 -21.86 -19.82 7.13
CA ARG A 425 -21.63 -21.24 7.52
C ARG A 425 -22.82 -22.15 7.22
N ARG A 426 -24.05 -21.64 7.35
CA ARG A 426 -25.28 -22.42 7.05
C ARG A 426 -25.53 -22.58 5.56
N SER A 427 -24.95 -21.74 4.73
CA SER A 427 -25.12 -21.76 3.28
C SER A 427 -24.13 -22.69 2.56
N TYR A 428 -23.19 -23.27 3.29
CA TYR A 428 -22.17 -24.21 2.81
C TYR A 428 -22.25 -25.56 3.50
#